data_742167c16af288e8d0d676f24708b27c
#
_entry.id   742167c16af288e8d0d676f24708b27c
#
_cell.length_a   1.000
_cell.length_b   1.000
_cell.length_c   1.000
_cell.angle_alpha   90.00
_cell.angle_beta   90.00
_cell.angle_gamma   90.00
#
_symmetry.space_group_name_H-M   'P 1'
#
loop_
_entity.id
_entity.type
_entity.pdbx_description
1 polymer ?
#
loop_
_entity_poly.entity_id
_entity_poly.type
_entity_poly.pdbx_seq_one_letter_code
_entity_poly.pdbx_strand_id
1 'polypeptide(L)'
;MADEIKTLEGLEAAVTENIGGVQGTEVEMTPREPVRDAQGRAYATGKRKDAVARVWIKPGSGKVIVNGKAQNEYFARPVLQMILAQPLTITGTDGQFDVVATVKGGGLSGQAGAVKHGVSKALQLYDPSLRGALKAAGFLTRDSRVVERKKYGRAKARKSFQFSKR
;
A
#
# COMPACT_ATOMS: atom_id res chain seq x y z
N MET A 1 13.93 -42.00 37.80
CA MET A 1 13.76 -40.53 37.79
C MET A 1 12.73 -40.13 36.74
N ALA A 2 11.46 -40.42 36.99
CA ALA A 2 10.38 -40.13 36.04
C ALA A 2 9.04 -39.85 36.73
N ASP A 3 9.04 -39.21 37.91
CA ASP A 3 7.80 -38.97 38.67
C ASP A 3 7.63 -37.56 39.27
N GLU A 4 8.34 -36.55 38.78
CA GLU A 4 8.25 -35.20 39.37
C GLU A 4 7.53 -34.13 38.52
N ILE A 5 6.79 -34.51 37.49
CA ILE A 5 5.99 -33.53 36.71
C ILE A 5 4.51 -33.92 36.83
N LYS A 6 3.95 -33.83 38.02
CA LYS A 6 2.49 -34.11 38.23
C LYS A 6 1.75 -32.98 38.94
N THR A 7 2.36 -31.83 39.19
CA THR A 7 1.66 -30.68 39.78
C THR A 7 1.77 -29.46 38.87
N LEU A 8 0.69 -28.69 38.78
CA LEU A 8 0.64 -27.45 38.00
C LEU A 8 1.76 -26.45 38.39
N GLU A 9 2.18 -26.47 39.64
CA GLU A 9 3.29 -25.67 40.17
C GLU A 9 4.64 -26.02 39.54
N GLY A 10 4.90 -27.31 39.26
CA GLY A 10 6.11 -27.74 38.55
C GLY A 10 6.16 -27.30 37.09
N LEU A 11 5.03 -27.12 36.45
CA LEU A 11 4.93 -26.60 35.09
C LEU A 11 5.16 -25.08 35.04
N GLU A 12 4.69 -24.33 36.04
CA GLU A 12 4.94 -22.88 36.12
C GLU A 12 6.42 -22.57 36.38
N ALA A 13 7.10 -23.34 37.21
CA ALA A 13 8.53 -23.20 37.45
C ALA A 13 9.38 -23.51 36.20
N ALA A 14 9.01 -24.55 35.44
CA ALA A 14 9.73 -24.92 34.20
C ALA A 14 9.49 -23.91 33.05
N VAL A 15 8.36 -23.25 33.04
CA VAL A 15 8.03 -22.19 32.05
C VAL A 15 8.80 -20.91 32.37
N THR A 16 8.96 -20.55 33.65
CA THR A 16 9.72 -19.35 34.05
C THR A 16 11.21 -19.47 33.81
N GLU A 17 11.82 -20.65 33.96
CA GLU A 17 13.24 -20.87 33.66
C GLU A 17 13.55 -20.80 32.17
N ASN A 18 12.60 -21.16 31.28
CA ASN A 18 12.82 -21.14 29.83
C ASN A 18 12.53 -19.79 29.17
N ILE A 19 11.91 -18.81 29.85
CA ILE A 19 11.62 -17.48 29.37
C ILE A 19 12.74 -16.47 29.74
N GLY A 20 13.70 -16.88 30.53
CA GLY A 20 14.85 -16.07 30.95
C GLY A 20 15.89 -15.86 29.85
N GLY A 21 15.57 -15.17 28.76
CA GLY A 21 16.56 -14.91 27.72
C GLY A 21 16.10 -14.10 26.51
N VAL A 22 14.84 -13.72 26.44
CA VAL A 22 14.42 -12.72 25.43
C VAL A 22 14.61 -11.34 26.06
N GLN A 23 15.86 -10.87 26.10
CA GLN A 23 16.13 -9.45 26.20
C GLN A 23 15.43 -8.82 25.00
N GLY A 24 14.31 -8.14 25.27
CA GLY A 24 13.68 -7.29 24.28
C GLY A 24 14.74 -6.31 23.79
N THR A 25 15.31 -6.60 22.63
CA THR A 25 16.05 -5.58 21.91
C THR A 25 15.02 -4.51 21.62
N GLU A 26 15.01 -3.44 22.43
CA GLU A 26 14.39 -2.18 22.05
C GLU A 26 15.02 -1.84 20.72
N VAL A 27 14.31 -2.12 19.64
CA VAL A 27 14.68 -1.65 18.32
C VAL A 27 14.51 -0.14 18.41
N GLU A 28 15.61 0.57 18.71
CA GLU A 28 15.66 2.01 18.58
C GLU A 28 15.17 2.34 17.18
N MET A 29 13.91 2.75 17.10
CA MET A 29 13.33 3.25 15.86
C MET A 29 13.99 4.59 15.58
N THR A 30 15.18 4.56 14.99
CA THR A 30 15.81 5.77 14.46
C THR A 30 14.78 6.52 13.63
N PRO A 31 14.50 7.79 13.93
CA PRO A 31 13.56 8.58 13.17
C PRO A 31 14.00 8.58 11.71
N ARG A 32 13.12 8.17 10.82
CA ARG A 32 13.43 8.14 9.38
C ARG A 32 13.58 9.55 8.87
N GLU A 33 14.69 9.83 8.22
CA GLU A 33 14.91 11.12 7.59
C GLU A 33 14.03 11.28 6.34
N PRO A 34 13.53 12.50 6.07
CA PRO A 34 12.81 12.81 4.85
C PRO A 34 13.74 12.68 3.63
N VAL A 35 13.31 11.95 2.61
CA VAL A 35 14.08 11.77 1.36
C VAL A 35 13.47 12.65 0.29
N ARG A 36 14.19 13.70 -0.09
CA ARG A 36 13.78 14.67 -1.11
C ARG A 36 14.89 14.86 -2.16
N ASP A 37 14.49 15.05 -3.41
CA ASP A 37 15.40 15.36 -4.51
C ASP A 37 15.97 16.78 -4.35
N ALA A 38 16.99 17.11 -5.16
CA ALA A 38 17.57 18.48 -5.24
C ALA A 38 16.52 19.56 -5.56
N GLN A 39 15.38 19.20 -6.12
CA GLN A 39 14.23 20.09 -6.41
C GLN A 39 13.17 20.11 -5.29
N GLY A 40 13.46 19.54 -4.11
CA GLY A 40 12.53 19.46 -2.97
C GLY A 40 11.34 18.53 -3.20
N ARG A 41 11.40 17.63 -4.22
CA ARG A 41 10.36 16.66 -4.52
C ARG A 41 10.64 15.33 -3.83
N ALA A 42 9.59 14.62 -3.39
CA ALA A 42 9.70 13.24 -3.02
C ALA A 42 9.23 12.34 -4.17
N TYR A 43 10.01 11.32 -4.49
CA TYR A 43 9.73 10.37 -5.56
C TYR A 43 9.38 8.99 -5.00
N ALA A 44 8.32 8.38 -5.53
CA ALA A 44 8.01 6.99 -5.24
C ALA A 44 7.37 6.28 -6.42
N THR A 45 7.53 4.95 -6.45
CA THR A 45 6.88 4.09 -7.42
C THR A 45 5.71 3.35 -6.77
N GLY A 46 4.52 3.46 -7.38
CA GLY A 46 3.35 2.69 -7.02
C GLY A 46 3.06 1.58 -8.03
N LYS A 47 2.49 0.47 -7.57
CA LYS A 47 2.15 -0.68 -8.43
C LYS A 47 0.79 -1.25 -8.04
N ARG A 48 -0.06 -1.58 -9.02
CA ARG A 48 -1.29 -2.33 -8.81
C ARG A 48 -1.69 -3.08 -10.08
N LYS A 49 -2.03 -4.37 -9.95
CA LYS A 49 -2.24 -5.27 -11.10
C LYS A 49 -1.02 -5.15 -12.03
N ASP A 50 -1.21 -4.89 -13.30
CA ASP A 50 -0.09 -4.69 -14.25
C ASP A 50 0.24 -3.22 -14.49
N ALA A 51 -0.34 -2.30 -13.70
CA ALA A 51 -0.07 -0.87 -13.79
C ALA A 51 1.09 -0.48 -12.88
N VAL A 52 1.98 0.36 -13.40
CA VAL A 52 3.11 0.98 -12.69
C VAL A 52 2.99 2.49 -12.80
N ALA A 53 3.07 3.18 -11.66
CA ALA A 53 3.07 4.63 -11.59
C ALA A 53 4.38 5.13 -10.98
N ARG A 54 5.03 6.07 -11.64
CA ARG A 54 6.11 6.89 -11.08
C ARG A 54 5.49 8.19 -10.63
N VAL A 55 5.63 8.52 -9.37
CA VAL A 55 4.97 9.66 -8.74
C VAL A 55 5.99 10.57 -8.10
N TRP A 56 5.89 11.86 -8.38
CA TRP A 56 6.62 12.93 -7.72
C TRP A 56 5.63 13.83 -7.00
N ILE A 57 5.92 14.16 -5.76
CA ILE A 57 5.16 15.15 -5.00
C ILE A 57 6.06 16.31 -4.63
N LYS A 58 5.50 17.52 -4.67
CA LYS A 58 6.13 18.74 -4.19
C LYS A 58 5.10 19.61 -3.47
N PRO A 59 5.48 20.49 -2.58
CA PRO A 59 4.57 21.49 -2.03
C PRO A 59 3.97 22.34 -3.16
N GLY A 60 2.67 22.60 -3.10
CA GLY A 60 2.00 23.33 -4.17
C GLY A 60 0.54 23.62 -3.88
N SER A 61 -0.26 23.71 -4.92
CA SER A 61 -1.66 24.14 -4.90
C SER A 61 -2.68 22.99 -5.02
N GLY A 62 -2.25 21.73 -4.92
CA GLY A 62 -3.12 20.56 -5.03
C GLY A 62 -3.38 20.09 -6.46
N LYS A 63 -2.57 20.51 -7.43
CA LYS A 63 -2.70 20.08 -8.82
C LYS A 63 -2.22 18.66 -9.00
N VAL A 64 -3.05 17.82 -9.63
CA VAL A 64 -2.69 16.43 -9.97
C VAL A 64 -2.64 16.28 -11.48
N ILE A 65 -1.44 15.97 -11.99
CA ILE A 65 -1.16 15.79 -13.42
C ILE A 65 -0.74 14.35 -13.65
N VAL A 66 -1.40 13.67 -14.59
CA VAL A 66 -1.14 12.27 -14.94
C VAL A 66 -0.86 12.18 -16.44
N ASN A 67 0.34 11.71 -16.80
CA ASN A 67 0.80 11.64 -18.19
C ASN A 67 0.63 12.95 -18.97
N GLY A 68 0.87 14.10 -18.33
CA GLY A 68 0.74 15.42 -18.94
C GLY A 68 -0.69 15.97 -19.02
N LYS A 69 -1.71 15.21 -18.56
CA LYS A 69 -3.11 15.61 -18.53
C LYS A 69 -3.58 15.87 -17.10
N ALA A 70 -4.58 16.73 -16.93
CA ALA A 70 -5.19 16.92 -15.63
C ALA A 70 -5.89 15.64 -15.17
N GLN A 71 -5.95 15.42 -13.85
CA GLN A 71 -6.59 14.25 -13.24
C GLN A 71 -8.01 14.02 -13.77
N ASN A 72 -8.81 15.08 -13.90
CA ASN A 72 -10.21 15.00 -14.32
C ASN A 72 -10.37 14.55 -15.79
N GLU A 73 -9.43 14.93 -16.62
CA GLU A 73 -9.39 14.53 -18.03
C GLU A 73 -8.91 13.08 -18.19
N TYR A 74 -7.86 12.69 -17.46
CA TYR A 74 -7.27 11.36 -17.57
C TYR A 74 -8.16 10.29 -16.92
N PHE A 75 -8.66 10.55 -15.71
CA PHE A 75 -9.60 9.69 -14.98
C PHE A 75 -11.01 10.30 -15.00
N ALA A 76 -11.72 10.11 -16.11
CA ALA A 76 -13.08 10.66 -16.28
C ALA A 76 -14.11 10.14 -15.26
N ARG A 77 -13.87 8.97 -14.64
CA ARG A 77 -14.77 8.38 -13.64
C ARG A 77 -14.54 8.98 -12.25
N PRO A 78 -15.54 9.61 -11.60
CA PRO A 78 -15.41 10.24 -10.28
C PRO A 78 -14.86 9.30 -9.20
N VAL A 79 -15.26 8.03 -9.24
CA VAL A 79 -14.76 7.00 -8.30
C VAL A 79 -13.22 6.85 -8.36
N LEU A 80 -12.63 6.96 -9.56
CA LEU A 80 -11.18 6.86 -9.71
C LEU A 80 -10.47 8.11 -9.17
N GLN A 81 -11.08 9.28 -9.36
CA GLN A 81 -10.59 10.55 -8.78
C GLN A 81 -10.63 10.51 -7.26
N MET A 82 -11.73 10.02 -6.68
CA MET A 82 -11.84 9.81 -5.24
C MET A 82 -10.74 8.87 -4.70
N ILE A 83 -10.43 7.79 -5.42
CA ILE A 83 -9.36 6.86 -5.02
C ILE A 83 -7.99 7.56 -4.96
N LEU A 84 -7.72 8.49 -5.86
CA LEU A 84 -6.47 9.24 -5.86
C LEU A 84 -6.37 10.23 -4.69
N ALA A 85 -7.49 10.84 -4.30
CA ALA A 85 -7.52 11.80 -3.18
C ALA A 85 -7.36 11.13 -1.80
N GLN A 86 -7.80 9.87 -1.64
CA GLN A 86 -7.81 9.18 -0.35
C GLN A 86 -6.53 9.34 0.50
N PRO A 87 -5.29 9.20 -0.02
CA PRO A 87 -4.09 9.36 0.79
C PRO A 87 -3.94 10.76 1.36
N LEU A 88 -4.26 11.79 0.55
CA LEU A 88 -4.16 13.19 0.94
C LEU A 88 -5.21 13.54 2.01
N THR A 89 -6.44 13.07 1.82
CA THR A 89 -7.55 13.27 2.77
C THR A 89 -7.26 12.64 4.14
N ILE A 90 -6.75 11.38 4.17
CA ILE A 90 -6.43 10.72 5.45
C ILE A 90 -5.27 11.40 6.18
N THR A 91 -4.33 11.99 5.46
CA THR A 91 -3.21 12.73 6.06
C THR A 91 -3.55 14.19 6.36
N GLY A 92 -4.73 14.68 5.98
CA GLY A 92 -5.13 16.08 6.14
C GLY A 92 -4.29 17.06 5.31
N THR A 93 -3.71 16.57 4.21
CA THR A 93 -2.81 17.35 3.34
C THR A 93 -3.46 17.72 2.00
N ASP A 94 -4.79 17.71 1.95
CA ASP A 94 -5.52 18.10 0.74
C ASP A 94 -5.17 19.55 0.32
N GLY A 95 -4.85 19.72 -0.96
CA GLY A 95 -4.49 21.04 -1.52
C GLY A 95 -3.07 21.53 -1.19
N GLN A 96 -2.28 20.82 -0.40
CA GLN A 96 -0.92 21.25 -0.01
C GLN A 96 0.17 20.73 -0.94
N PHE A 97 -0.12 19.70 -1.72
CA PHE A 97 0.86 19.06 -2.60
C PHE A 97 0.42 19.02 -4.05
N ASP A 98 1.32 19.38 -4.94
CA ASP A 98 1.21 19.09 -6.36
C ASP A 98 1.74 17.69 -6.64
N VAL A 99 0.97 16.90 -7.40
CA VAL A 99 1.30 15.53 -7.76
C VAL A 99 1.53 15.44 -9.27
N VAL A 100 2.71 14.98 -9.66
CA VAL A 100 3.02 14.63 -11.06
C VAL A 100 3.22 13.14 -11.14
N ALA A 101 2.44 12.46 -11.99
CA ALA A 101 2.51 11.02 -12.14
C ALA A 101 2.69 10.60 -13.61
N THR A 102 3.61 9.69 -13.85
CA THR A 102 3.74 8.99 -15.12
C THR A 102 3.30 7.54 -14.93
N VAL A 103 2.29 7.11 -15.69
CA VAL A 103 1.66 5.81 -15.51
C VAL A 103 1.73 5.00 -16.79
N LYS A 104 2.08 3.70 -16.67
CA LYS A 104 2.15 2.74 -17.77
C LYS A 104 1.52 1.40 -17.37
N GLY A 105 1.00 0.68 -18.37
CA GLY A 105 0.45 -0.66 -18.22
C GLY A 105 -0.93 -0.73 -17.57
N GLY A 106 -1.53 -1.90 -17.58
CA GLY A 106 -2.84 -2.18 -17.01
C GLY A 106 -3.99 -1.33 -17.59
N GLY A 107 -5.07 -1.26 -16.86
CA GLY A 107 -6.23 -0.42 -17.20
C GLY A 107 -6.42 0.74 -16.20
N LEU A 108 -7.29 1.71 -16.50
CA LEU A 108 -7.51 2.93 -15.70
C LEU A 108 -7.73 2.64 -14.20
N SER A 109 -8.48 1.60 -13.85
CA SER A 109 -8.69 1.19 -12.44
C SER A 109 -7.40 0.70 -11.76
N GLY A 110 -6.54 -0.02 -12.49
CA GLY A 110 -5.23 -0.43 -12.01
C GLY A 110 -4.30 0.76 -11.84
N GLN A 111 -4.31 1.66 -12.84
CA GLN A 111 -3.51 2.88 -12.85
C GLN A 111 -3.85 3.82 -11.70
N ALA A 112 -5.16 4.07 -11.44
CA ALA A 112 -5.60 4.86 -10.29
C ALA A 112 -5.09 4.27 -8.96
N GLY A 113 -5.21 2.95 -8.78
CA GLY A 113 -4.67 2.29 -7.59
C GLY A 113 -3.14 2.31 -7.50
N ALA A 114 -2.44 2.28 -8.65
CA ALA A 114 -0.99 2.43 -8.68
C ALA A 114 -0.56 3.85 -8.30
N VAL A 115 -1.27 4.88 -8.80
CA VAL A 115 -1.01 6.28 -8.40
C VAL A 115 -1.29 6.46 -6.91
N LYS A 116 -2.43 5.97 -6.39
CA LYS A 116 -2.72 6.00 -4.94
C LYS A 116 -1.55 5.43 -4.11
N HIS A 117 -1.10 4.23 -4.44
CA HIS A 117 0.03 3.59 -3.76
C HIS A 117 1.33 4.39 -3.89
N GLY A 118 1.58 5.00 -5.06
CA GLY A 118 2.75 5.86 -5.29
C GLY A 118 2.69 7.14 -4.45
N VAL A 119 1.56 7.84 -4.42
CA VAL A 119 1.33 9.04 -3.61
C VAL A 119 1.55 8.73 -2.13
N SER A 120 0.97 7.65 -1.60
CA SER A 120 1.13 7.25 -0.20
C SER A 120 2.59 7.01 0.16
N LYS A 121 3.35 6.35 -0.71
CA LYS A 121 4.79 6.14 -0.50
C LYS A 121 5.59 7.44 -0.60
N ALA A 122 5.24 8.33 -1.51
CA ALA A 122 5.92 9.61 -1.67
C ALA A 122 5.65 10.53 -0.48
N LEU A 123 4.41 10.57 0.04
CA LEU A 123 4.07 11.30 1.27
C LEU A 123 4.90 10.83 2.46
N GLN A 124 5.05 9.51 2.64
CA GLN A 124 5.88 8.95 3.71
C GLN A 124 7.36 9.32 3.57
N LEU A 125 7.88 9.47 2.35
CA LEU A 125 9.27 9.89 2.11
C LEU A 125 9.43 11.40 2.30
N TYR A 126 8.40 12.17 2.00
CA TYR A 126 8.39 13.62 2.20
C TYR A 126 8.31 13.97 3.69
N ASP A 127 7.38 13.33 4.41
CA ASP A 127 7.18 13.49 5.85
C ASP A 127 6.97 12.12 6.51
N PRO A 128 7.97 11.61 7.24
CA PRO A 128 7.89 10.32 7.92
C PRO A 128 6.80 10.25 9.00
N SER A 129 6.34 11.36 9.56
CA SER A 129 5.28 11.41 10.58
C SER A 129 3.95 10.85 10.06
N LEU A 130 3.65 11.06 8.78
CA LEU A 130 2.43 10.61 8.11
C LEU A 130 2.35 9.09 7.92
N ARG A 131 3.47 8.38 8.14
CA ARG A 131 3.55 6.93 7.94
C ARG A 131 2.55 6.16 8.80
N GLY A 132 2.33 6.59 10.04
CA GLY A 132 1.40 5.91 10.96
C GLY A 132 -0.02 5.83 10.38
N ALA A 133 -0.58 6.97 9.98
CA ALA A 133 -1.90 7.09 9.38
C ALA A 133 -2.01 6.31 8.06
N LEU A 134 -1.01 6.44 7.17
CA LEU A 134 -0.98 5.74 5.88
C LEU A 134 -0.86 4.21 6.04
N LYS A 135 -0.12 3.73 7.04
CA LYS A 135 0.01 2.30 7.34
C LYS A 135 -1.28 1.74 7.93
N ALA A 136 -1.91 2.43 8.86
CA ALA A 136 -3.20 2.03 9.45
C ALA A 136 -4.30 1.92 8.38
N ALA A 137 -4.34 2.84 7.41
CA ALA A 137 -5.25 2.80 6.27
C ALA A 137 -4.88 1.73 5.20
N GLY A 138 -3.76 1.01 5.35
CA GLY A 138 -3.31 -0.02 4.41
C GLY A 138 -2.77 0.50 3.07
N PHE A 139 -2.48 1.80 2.93
CA PHE A 139 -2.09 2.41 1.66
C PHE A 139 -0.62 2.19 1.27
N LEU A 140 0.21 1.80 2.22
CA LEU A 140 1.62 1.48 1.99
C LEU A 140 1.83 0.05 1.48
N THR A 141 0.83 -0.82 1.65
CA THR A 141 0.90 -2.21 1.21
C THR A 141 0.42 -2.32 -0.24
N ARG A 142 1.17 -3.03 -1.07
CA ARG A 142 0.74 -3.32 -2.45
C ARG A 142 -0.44 -4.29 -2.44
N ASP A 143 -1.51 -3.96 -3.16
CA ASP A 143 -2.61 -4.90 -3.44
C ASP A 143 -2.10 -5.98 -4.42
N SER A 144 -1.98 -7.22 -3.94
CA SER A 144 -1.46 -8.36 -4.69
C SER A 144 -2.48 -8.97 -5.65
N ARG A 145 -3.76 -8.59 -5.55
CA ARG A 145 -4.83 -9.17 -6.36
C ARG A 145 -4.61 -8.88 -7.84
N VAL A 146 -4.52 -9.96 -8.63
CA VAL A 146 -4.45 -9.94 -10.10
C VAL A 146 -5.60 -10.72 -10.70
N VAL A 147 -5.85 -10.54 -11.99
CA VAL A 147 -6.89 -11.29 -12.69
C VAL A 147 -6.46 -12.76 -12.80
N GLU A 148 -7.32 -13.67 -12.36
CA GLU A 148 -7.06 -15.10 -12.46
C GLU A 148 -7.02 -15.53 -13.93
N ARG A 149 -6.08 -16.41 -14.25
CA ARG A 149 -5.96 -17.01 -15.58
C ARG A 149 -7.21 -17.86 -15.92
N LYS A 150 -7.68 -17.77 -17.16
CA LYS A 150 -8.71 -18.67 -17.69
C LYS A 150 -8.29 -20.13 -17.48
N LYS A 151 -9.19 -20.98 -17.01
CA LYS A 151 -8.95 -22.40 -16.79
C LYS A 151 -9.37 -23.22 -18.01
N TYR A 152 -8.72 -24.35 -18.21
CA TYR A 152 -9.14 -25.35 -19.19
C TYR A 152 -10.56 -25.84 -18.88
N GLY A 153 -11.38 -26.11 -19.89
CA GLY A 153 -12.76 -26.57 -19.72
C GLY A 153 -13.75 -25.56 -19.12
N ARG A 154 -13.36 -24.30 -18.93
CA ARG A 154 -14.22 -23.23 -18.40
C ARG A 154 -14.30 -22.03 -19.33
N ALA A 155 -15.39 -21.27 -19.26
CA ALA A 155 -15.57 -20.06 -20.07
C ALA A 155 -14.63 -18.92 -19.63
N LYS A 156 -14.36 -18.81 -18.32
CA LYS A 156 -13.39 -17.90 -17.69
C LYS A 156 -12.62 -18.63 -16.57
N ALA A 157 -11.98 -17.88 -15.66
CA ALA A 157 -11.24 -18.48 -14.56
C ALA A 157 -12.12 -19.39 -13.67
N ARG A 158 -13.35 -18.96 -13.37
CA ARG A 158 -14.29 -19.66 -12.49
C ARG A 158 -15.63 -19.96 -13.15
N LYS A 159 -16.01 -19.24 -14.21
CA LYS A 159 -17.27 -19.43 -14.91
C LYS A 159 -17.23 -20.72 -15.73
N SER A 160 -18.15 -21.63 -15.47
CA SER A 160 -18.40 -22.85 -16.27
C SER A 160 -19.24 -22.55 -17.50
N PHE A 161 -19.20 -23.42 -18.49
CA PHE A 161 -20.15 -23.39 -19.59
C PHE A 161 -21.52 -23.82 -19.07
N GLN A 162 -22.57 -23.29 -19.68
CA GLN A 162 -23.92 -23.68 -19.35
C GLN A 162 -24.19 -25.12 -19.85
N PHE A 163 -24.75 -25.95 -18.98
CA PHE A 163 -25.19 -27.27 -19.36
C PHE A 163 -26.50 -27.15 -20.15
N SER A 164 -26.54 -27.70 -21.35
CA SER A 164 -27.75 -27.79 -22.16
C SER A 164 -28.47 -29.12 -21.88
N LYS A 165 -29.66 -29.08 -21.31
CA LYS A 165 -30.55 -30.22 -21.22
C LYS A 165 -31.22 -30.39 -22.60
N ARG A 166 -30.86 -31.41 -23.33
CA ARG A 166 -31.58 -31.96 -24.48
C ARG A 166 -31.81 -33.43 -24.25
#